data_930141926011a267c599c1677f37dae5
#
_entry.id   930141926011a267c599c1677f37dae5
#
_cell.length_a   1.000
_cell.length_b   1.000
_cell.length_c   1.000
_cell.angle_alpha   90.00
_cell.angle_beta   90.00
_cell.angle_gamma   90.00
#
_symmetry.space_group_name_H-M   'P 1'
#
loop_
_entity.id
_entity.type
_entity.pdbx_description
1 polymer ?
#
loop_
_entity_poly.entity_id
_entity_poly.type
_entity_poly.pdbx_seq_one_letter_code
_entity_poly.pdbx_strand_id
1 'polypeptide(L)'
;MLKIKKQLAVTALLAACLSVGVQAALAEEHHAHHGGGAAQLTLNNGKKWATDDNLRLGMASIRDALTAELPAIHSGKASAVQYQALAKKVNDQIIFMVQNCKLEKNADTMLHLILAELTAGADAMASQNNSKANHSGAEKVAHALEDYAAYFDHPGWSSVK
;
A
#
# COMPACT_ATOMS: atom_id res chain seq x y z
N MET A 1 28.73 60.21 -10.62
CA MET A 1 28.40 61.22 -9.60
C MET A 1 27.51 60.51 -8.58
N LEU A 2 27.74 60.33 -7.30
CA LEU A 2 28.58 61.01 -6.33
C LEU A 2 28.84 60.02 -5.19
N LYS A 3 30.09 59.90 -4.79
CA LYS A 3 30.63 59.31 -3.56
C LYS A 3 30.01 59.87 -2.30
N ILE A 4 30.05 59.09 -1.19
CA ILE A 4 30.57 59.49 0.14
C ILE A 4 30.33 58.29 1.07
N LYS A 5 31.24 57.55 1.52
CA LYS A 5 32.31 57.46 2.54
C LYS A 5 31.92 58.06 3.92
N LYS A 6 32.17 57.23 4.92
CA LYS A 6 32.82 57.43 6.25
C LYS A 6 31.99 56.72 7.31
N GLN A 7 32.52 55.72 7.96
CA GLN A 7 33.63 55.53 8.94
C GLN A 7 33.28 55.95 10.38
N LEU A 8 33.72 55.06 11.28
CA LEU A 8 34.14 55.24 12.69
C LEU A 8 33.00 55.24 13.74
N ALA A 9 33.13 54.67 14.93
CA ALA A 9 34.18 54.03 15.68
C ALA A 9 33.57 53.33 16.93
N VAL A 10 34.13 52.20 17.28
CA VAL A 10 34.59 51.72 18.60
C VAL A 10 34.00 52.41 19.86
N THR A 11 33.40 51.62 20.74
CA THR A 11 33.78 51.61 22.15
C THR A 11 33.33 50.30 22.83
N ALA A 12 34.27 49.63 23.48
CA ALA A 12 34.10 48.50 24.36
C ALA A 12 33.55 48.90 25.70
N LEU A 13 32.66 48.12 26.26
CA LEU A 13 32.44 48.11 27.70
C LEU A 13 32.14 46.69 28.17
N LEU A 14 33.09 46.11 28.94
CA LEU A 14 32.90 44.92 29.72
C LEU A 14 31.92 45.20 30.83
N ALA A 15 30.87 44.38 30.95
CA ALA A 15 30.15 44.22 32.20
C ALA A 15 29.89 42.70 32.42
N ALA A 16 30.63 42.11 33.34
CA ALA A 16 30.39 40.79 33.81
C ALA A 16 29.18 40.80 34.74
N CYS A 17 28.11 40.09 34.36
CA CYS A 17 27.02 39.70 35.28
C CYS A 17 26.93 38.20 35.31
N LEU A 18 27.35 37.63 36.47
CA LEU A 18 26.98 36.29 36.86
C LEU A 18 25.44 36.20 36.97
N SER A 19 24.80 35.47 36.12
CA SER A 19 23.42 35.04 36.32
C SER A 19 23.42 33.51 36.35
N VAL A 20 23.05 33.01 37.52
CA VAL A 20 22.74 31.59 37.79
C VAL A 20 21.68 31.15 36.78
N GLY A 21 22.08 30.31 35.83
CA GLY A 21 21.17 29.72 34.87
C GLY A 21 20.38 28.59 35.53
N VAL A 22 19.09 28.84 35.75
CA VAL A 22 18.13 27.75 35.92
C VAL A 22 18.02 27.06 34.54
N GLN A 23 18.64 25.89 34.45
CA GLN A 23 18.40 24.99 33.32
C GLN A 23 17.00 24.41 33.47
N ALA A 24 16.04 25.00 32.77
CA ALA A 24 14.80 24.33 32.49
C ALA A 24 15.15 23.14 31.56
N ALA A 25 15.12 21.94 32.09
CA ALA A 25 15.13 20.74 31.32
C ALA A 25 13.84 20.74 30.48
N LEU A 26 13.96 21.17 29.23
CA LEU A 26 12.98 20.84 28.21
C LEU A 26 13.07 19.33 28.04
N ALA A 27 12.12 18.62 28.61
CA ALA A 27 11.84 17.26 28.20
C ALA A 27 11.47 17.33 26.71
N GLU A 28 12.42 17.04 25.84
CA GLU A 28 12.12 16.64 24.48
C GLU A 28 11.30 15.37 24.62
N GLU A 29 9.99 15.51 24.45
CA GLU A 29 9.17 14.36 24.10
C GLU A 29 9.74 13.85 22.78
N HIS A 30 10.62 12.86 22.87
CA HIS A 30 10.88 11.96 21.78
C HIS A 30 9.55 11.33 21.44
N HIS A 31 8.82 11.94 20.51
CA HIS A 31 7.90 11.20 19.69
C HIS A 31 8.75 10.10 19.05
N ALA A 32 8.74 8.94 19.70
CA ALA A 32 9.17 7.72 19.07
C ALA A 32 8.29 7.61 17.82
N HIS A 33 8.82 8.07 16.69
CA HIS A 33 8.40 7.58 15.41
C HIS A 33 8.64 6.08 15.52
N HIS A 34 7.59 5.34 15.88
CA HIS A 34 7.51 3.96 15.50
C HIS A 34 7.71 4.00 14.00
N GLY A 35 8.92 3.74 13.58
CA GLY A 35 9.22 3.36 12.21
C GLY A 35 8.36 2.13 11.95
N GLY A 36 7.14 2.36 11.48
CA GLY A 36 6.29 1.32 10.96
C GLY A 36 7.03 0.80 9.74
N GLY A 37 7.85 -0.22 9.92
CA GLY A 37 8.24 -1.06 8.81
C GLY A 37 6.93 -1.44 8.13
N ALA A 38 6.82 -1.23 6.81
CA ALA A 38 5.64 -1.62 6.06
C ALA A 38 5.29 -3.05 6.49
N ALA A 39 4.05 -3.26 6.92
CA ALA A 39 3.61 -4.58 7.36
C ALA A 39 3.87 -5.55 6.20
N GLN A 40 4.55 -6.66 6.47
CA GLN A 40 4.93 -7.64 5.47
C GLN A 40 4.11 -8.92 5.65
N LEU A 41 3.82 -9.56 4.53
CA LEU A 41 3.19 -10.88 4.55
C LEU A 41 4.11 -11.90 5.24
N THR A 42 3.55 -12.64 6.17
CA THR A 42 4.26 -13.70 6.90
C THR A 42 3.41 -14.95 6.98
N LEU A 43 4.06 -16.10 7.05
CA LEU A 43 3.39 -17.38 7.29
C LEU A 43 3.04 -17.53 8.79
N ASN A 44 2.02 -18.32 9.08
CA ASN A 44 1.64 -18.71 10.43
C ASN A 44 2.58 -19.83 10.92
N ASN A 45 3.67 -19.45 11.58
CA ASN A 45 4.68 -20.41 12.05
C ASN A 45 5.15 -21.38 10.94
N GLY A 46 5.40 -20.84 9.76
CA GLY A 46 5.83 -21.62 8.58
C GLY A 46 4.70 -22.33 7.82
N LYS A 47 3.45 -22.17 8.22
CA LYS A 47 2.26 -22.71 7.53
C LYS A 47 1.45 -21.60 6.89
N LYS A 48 0.69 -21.92 5.86
CA LYS A 48 -0.27 -21.00 5.27
C LYS A 48 -1.41 -20.69 6.25
N TRP A 49 -1.98 -19.49 6.14
CA TRP A 49 -3.15 -19.07 6.91
C TRP A 49 -4.39 -19.80 6.45
N ALA A 50 -5.21 -20.21 7.39
CA ALA A 50 -6.49 -20.85 7.09
C ALA A 50 -7.45 -19.86 6.41
N THR A 51 -8.27 -20.36 5.51
CA THR A 51 -9.28 -19.61 4.77
C THR A 51 -10.68 -20.09 5.10
N ASP A 52 -11.66 -19.21 5.01
CA ASP A 52 -13.07 -19.59 4.99
C ASP A 52 -13.64 -19.68 3.56
N ASP A 53 -14.88 -20.11 3.44
CA ASP A 53 -15.54 -20.29 2.15
C ASP A 53 -15.74 -18.95 1.42
N ASN A 54 -16.02 -17.87 2.15
CA ASN A 54 -16.24 -16.55 1.57
C ASN A 54 -14.95 -15.97 0.99
N LEU A 55 -13.83 -16.12 1.71
CA LEU A 55 -12.51 -15.71 1.20
C LEU A 55 -12.17 -16.49 -0.07
N ARG A 56 -12.35 -17.81 -0.05
CA ARG A 56 -12.08 -18.66 -1.22
C ARG A 56 -12.93 -18.28 -2.42
N LEU A 57 -14.23 -18.03 -2.19
CA LEU A 57 -15.15 -17.61 -3.25
C LEU A 57 -14.74 -16.26 -3.86
N GLY A 58 -14.44 -15.26 -3.03
CA GLY A 58 -14.04 -13.93 -3.47
C GLY A 58 -12.75 -13.98 -4.29
N MET A 59 -11.72 -14.63 -3.77
CA MET A 59 -10.42 -14.74 -4.46
C MET A 59 -10.52 -15.56 -5.77
N ALA A 60 -11.27 -16.66 -5.78
CA ALA A 60 -11.52 -17.42 -7.00
C ALA A 60 -12.22 -16.56 -8.07
N SER A 61 -13.22 -15.75 -7.66
CA SER A 61 -13.94 -14.86 -8.57
C SER A 61 -13.03 -13.79 -9.19
N ILE A 62 -12.08 -13.23 -8.43
CA ILE A 62 -11.09 -12.27 -8.95
C ILE A 62 -10.16 -12.97 -9.95
N ARG A 63 -9.61 -14.13 -9.56
CA ARG A 63 -8.73 -14.94 -10.42
C ARG A 63 -9.40 -15.27 -11.76
N ASP A 64 -10.63 -15.74 -11.73
CA ASP A 64 -11.35 -16.16 -12.92
C ASP A 64 -11.65 -14.95 -13.84
N ALA A 65 -12.00 -13.80 -13.26
CA ALA A 65 -12.22 -12.57 -14.00
C ALA A 65 -10.92 -12.08 -14.66
N LEU A 66 -9.79 -12.09 -13.96
CA LEU A 66 -8.50 -11.72 -14.54
C LEU A 66 -8.09 -12.71 -15.64
N THR A 67 -8.22 -14.02 -15.39
CA THR A 67 -7.85 -15.06 -16.35
C THR A 67 -8.62 -14.91 -17.68
N ALA A 68 -9.89 -14.54 -17.63
CA ALA A 68 -10.70 -14.32 -18.82
C ALA A 68 -10.17 -13.16 -19.70
N GLU A 69 -9.57 -12.14 -19.08
CA GLU A 69 -9.05 -10.96 -19.79
C GLU A 69 -7.57 -11.09 -20.19
N LEU A 70 -6.82 -12.06 -19.67
CA LEU A 70 -5.38 -12.21 -19.94
C LEU A 70 -5.02 -12.25 -21.42
N PRO A 71 -5.73 -12.96 -22.31
CA PRO A 71 -5.37 -12.96 -23.73
C PRO A 71 -5.41 -11.56 -24.39
N ALA A 72 -6.37 -10.73 -23.99
CA ALA A 72 -6.47 -9.35 -24.47
C ALA A 72 -5.40 -8.45 -23.84
N ILE A 73 -5.13 -8.63 -22.54
CA ILE A 73 -4.11 -7.90 -21.78
C ILE A 73 -2.72 -8.20 -22.35
N HIS A 74 -2.33 -9.47 -22.49
CA HIS A 74 -1.02 -9.89 -22.97
C HIS A 74 -0.76 -9.48 -24.42
N SER A 75 -1.80 -9.46 -25.25
CA SER A 75 -1.67 -8.98 -26.63
C SER A 75 -1.69 -7.46 -26.77
N GLY A 76 -1.83 -6.71 -25.66
CA GLY A 76 -1.97 -5.25 -25.65
C GLY A 76 -3.27 -4.74 -26.32
N LYS A 77 -4.27 -5.60 -26.45
CA LYS A 77 -5.57 -5.29 -27.11
C LYS A 77 -6.70 -5.01 -26.13
N ALA A 78 -6.45 -5.16 -24.82
CA ALA A 78 -7.46 -4.85 -23.83
C ALA A 78 -7.81 -3.36 -23.86
N SER A 79 -9.09 -3.07 -23.99
CA SER A 79 -9.60 -1.70 -24.00
C SER A 79 -9.72 -1.11 -22.60
N ALA A 80 -9.78 0.21 -22.49
CA ALA A 80 -10.02 0.89 -21.22
C ALA A 80 -11.33 0.42 -20.56
N VAL A 81 -12.37 0.14 -21.34
CA VAL A 81 -13.66 -0.38 -20.82
C VAL A 81 -13.49 -1.77 -20.21
N GLN A 82 -12.69 -2.65 -20.79
CA GLN A 82 -12.40 -3.97 -20.24
C GLN A 82 -11.63 -3.86 -18.90
N TYR A 83 -10.60 -3.00 -18.85
CA TYR A 83 -9.89 -2.74 -17.59
C TYR A 83 -10.81 -2.17 -16.51
N GLN A 84 -11.69 -1.24 -16.84
CA GLN A 84 -12.66 -0.69 -15.89
C GLN A 84 -13.66 -1.75 -15.40
N ALA A 85 -14.14 -2.62 -16.29
CA ALA A 85 -15.03 -3.71 -15.91
C ALA A 85 -14.31 -4.71 -14.97
N LEU A 86 -13.06 -5.05 -15.27
CA LEU A 86 -12.24 -5.90 -14.40
C LEU A 86 -11.99 -5.24 -13.05
N ALA A 87 -11.63 -3.95 -13.01
CA ALA A 87 -11.45 -3.18 -11.80
C ALA A 87 -12.70 -3.20 -10.91
N LYS A 88 -13.87 -2.98 -11.53
CA LYS A 88 -15.15 -3.06 -10.82
C LYS A 88 -15.37 -4.46 -10.22
N LYS A 89 -15.10 -5.51 -10.98
CA LYS A 89 -15.24 -6.89 -10.51
C LYS A 89 -14.33 -7.17 -9.31
N VAL A 90 -13.07 -6.71 -9.35
CA VAL A 90 -12.13 -6.82 -8.23
C VAL A 90 -12.68 -6.11 -7.00
N ASN A 91 -13.12 -4.86 -7.13
CA ASN A 91 -13.67 -4.07 -6.02
C ASN A 91 -14.94 -4.70 -5.43
N ASP A 92 -15.85 -5.20 -6.27
CA ASP A 92 -17.07 -5.89 -5.79
C ASP A 92 -16.71 -7.12 -4.93
N GLN A 93 -15.67 -7.88 -5.29
CA GLN A 93 -15.22 -9.02 -4.52
C GLN A 93 -14.48 -8.62 -3.23
N ILE A 94 -13.71 -7.53 -3.24
CA ILE A 94 -13.10 -6.98 -2.03
C ILE A 94 -14.19 -6.61 -1.02
N ILE A 95 -15.22 -5.88 -1.46
CA ILE A 95 -16.37 -5.52 -0.60
C ILE A 95 -17.06 -6.78 -0.06
N PHE A 96 -17.30 -7.78 -0.91
CA PHE A 96 -17.88 -9.04 -0.49
C PHE A 96 -17.06 -9.73 0.60
N MET A 97 -15.74 -9.84 0.42
CA MET A 97 -14.85 -10.47 1.39
C MET A 97 -14.81 -9.71 2.72
N VAL A 98 -14.68 -8.38 2.68
CA VAL A 98 -14.68 -7.54 3.89
C VAL A 98 -15.96 -7.69 4.70
N GLN A 99 -17.11 -7.86 4.03
CA GLN A 99 -18.40 -7.99 4.69
C GLN A 99 -18.69 -9.39 5.23
N ASN A 100 -18.12 -10.44 4.65
CA ASN A 100 -18.58 -11.81 4.87
C ASN A 100 -17.50 -12.77 5.44
N CYS A 101 -16.19 -12.47 5.28
CA CYS A 101 -15.14 -13.32 5.81
C CYS A 101 -15.13 -13.31 7.35
N LYS A 102 -14.80 -14.47 7.91
CA LYS A 102 -14.66 -14.68 9.36
C LYS A 102 -13.37 -15.42 9.63
N LEU A 103 -12.27 -14.70 9.55
CA LEU A 103 -10.94 -15.26 9.74
C LEU A 103 -10.47 -15.08 11.20
N GLU A 104 -9.47 -15.85 11.58
CA GLU A 104 -8.68 -15.61 12.78
C GLU A 104 -7.95 -14.25 12.64
N LYS A 105 -7.78 -13.52 13.74
CA LYS A 105 -7.30 -12.13 13.75
C LYS A 105 -5.99 -11.91 12.99
N ASN A 106 -5.02 -12.81 13.13
CA ASN A 106 -3.73 -12.65 12.45
C ASN A 106 -3.85 -12.99 10.95
N ALA A 107 -4.66 -13.98 10.59
CA ALA A 107 -4.99 -14.28 9.19
C ALA A 107 -5.69 -13.09 8.53
N ASP A 108 -6.64 -12.45 9.24
CA ASP A 108 -7.33 -11.25 8.78
C ASP A 108 -6.36 -10.08 8.55
N THR A 109 -5.41 -9.88 9.48
CA THR A 109 -4.36 -8.86 9.31
C THR A 109 -3.53 -9.10 8.04
N MET A 110 -3.17 -10.35 7.76
CA MET A 110 -2.42 -10.70 6.53
C MET A 110 -3.30 -10.53 5.28
N LEU A 111 -4.60 -10.89 5.37
CA LEU A 111 -5.53 -10.67 4.27
C LEU A 111 -5.63 -9.19 3.88
N HIS A 112 -5.68 -8.29 4.86
CA HIS A 112 -5.76 -6.85 4.58
C HIS A 112 -4.59 -6.33 3.75
N LEU A 113 -3.39 -6.92 3.85
CA LEU A 113 -2.25 -6.57 2.99
C LEU A 113 -2.52 -6.97 1.53
N ILE A 114 -3.06 -8.17 1.31
CA ILE A 114 -3.47 -8.62 -0.03
C ILE A 114 -4.59 -7.72 -0.60
N LEU A 115 -5.60 -7.40 0.21
CA LEU A 115 -6.70 -6.55 -0.22
C LEU A 115 -6.22 -5.14 -0.60
N ALA A 116 -5.22 -4.60 0.09
CA ALA A 116 -4.63 -3.31 -0.24
C ALA A 116 -3.96 -3.33 -1.64
N GLU A 117 -3.22 -4.40 -1.97
CA GLU A 117 -2.62 -4.55 -3.30
C GLU A 117 -3.67 -4.78 -4.40
N LEU A 118 -4.71 -5.58 -4.12
CA LEU A 118 -5.83 -5.75 -5.04
C LEU A 118 -6.54 -4.42 -5.31
N THR A 119 -6.78 -3.60 -4.26
CA THR A 119 -7.39 -2.28 -4.38
C THR A 119 -6.52 -1.35 -5.23
N ALA A 120 -5.20 -1.27 -4.93
CA ALA A 120 -4.28 -0.45 -5.70
C ALA A 120 -4.21 -0.87 -7.18
N GLY A 121 -4.29 -2.18 -7.46
CA GLY A 121 -4.37 -2.70 -8.82
C GLY A 121 -5.67 -2.31 -9.52
N ALA A 122 -6.81 -2.44 -8.83
CA ALA A 122 -8.12 -2.03 -9.36
C ALA A 122 -8.17 -0.53 -9.65
N ASP A 123 -7.66 0.32 -8.75
CA ASP A 123 -7.61 1.76 -8.95
C ASP A 123 -6.74 2.14 -10.16
N ALA A 124 -5.61 1.47 -10.35
CA ALA A 124 -4.76 1.68 -11.52
C ALA A 124 -5.46 1.24 -12.82
N MET A 125 -6.18 0.11 -12.81
CA MET A 125 -6.99 -0.33 -13.97
C MET A 125 -8.13 0.62 -14.29
N ALA A 126 -8.72 1.28 -13.30
CA ALA A 126 -9.81 2.25 -13.48
C ALA A 126 -9.33 3.61 -14.03
N SER A 127 -8.02 3.87 -14.10
CA SER A 127 -7.46 5.12 -14.58
C SER A 127 -7.90 5.42 -16.02
N GLN A 128 -8.42 6.63 -16.24
CA GLN A 128 -8.83 7.07 -17.55
C GLN A 128 -7.62 7.51 -18.39
N ASN A 129 -7.62 7.17 -19.68
CA ASN A 129 -6.63 7.62 -20.67
C ASN A 129 -5.17 7.28 -20.32
N ASN A 130 -4.93 6.22 -19.55
CA ASN A 130 -3.60 5.77 -19.17
C ASN A 130 -3.45 4.26 -19.34
N SER A 131 -3.24 3.81 -20.58
CA SER A 131 -3.11 2.39 -20.91
C SER A 131 -1.96 1.70 -20.16
N LYS A 132 -0.87 2.42 -19.88
CA LYS A 132 0.25 1.88 -19.09
C LYS A 132 -0.17 1.62 -17.64
N ALA A 133 -0.90 2.55 -17.02
CA ALA A 133 -1.42 2.36 -15.68
C ALA A 133 -2.45 1.22 -15.63
N ASN A 134 -3.33 1.12 -16.63
CA ASN A 134 -4.31 0.04 -16.71
C ASN A 134 -3.62 -1.34 -16.78
N HIS A 135 -2.61 -1.50 -17.63
CA HIS A 135 -1.85 -2.73 -17.75
C HIS A 135 -1.11 -3.07 -16.44
N SER A 136 -0.38 -2.12 -15.87
CA SER A 136 0.32 -2.30 -14.59
C SER A 136 -0.64 -2.61 -13.44
N GLY A 137 -1.87 -2.09 -13.48
CA GLY A 137 -2.92 -2.43 -12.51
C GLY A 137 -3.32 -3.90 -12.58
N ALA A 138 -3.48 -4.45 -13.78
CA ALA A 138 -3.78 -5.87 -13.97
C ALA A 138 -2.62 -6.77 -13.50
N GLU A 139 -1.36 -6.39 -13.79
CA GLU A 139 -0.17 -7.08 -13.28
C GLU A 139 -0.16 -7.08 -11.73
N LYS A 140 -0.47 -5.93 -11.10
CA LYS A 140 -0.54 -5.82 -9.65
C LYS A 140 -1.60 -6.77 -9.06
N VAL A 141 -2.78 -6.88 -9.68
CA VAL A 141 -3.80 -7.85 -9.26
C VAL A 141 -3.28 -9.28 -9.41
N ALA A 142 -2.58 -9.61 -10.50
CA ALA A 142 -1.99 -10.93 -10.68
C ALA A 142 -0.98 -11.27 -9.55
N HIS A 143 -0.07 -10.35 -9.24
CA HIS A 143 0.88 -10.54 -8.13
C HIS A 143 0.20 -10.68 -6.77
N ALA A 144 -0.85 -9.90 -6.48
CA ALA A 144 -1.61 -10.05 -5.24
C ALA A 144 -2.27 -11.43 -5.13
N LEU A 145 -2.73 -12.02 -6.25
CA LEU A 145 -3.26 -13.38 -6.28
C LEU A 145 -2.17 -14.45 -6.10
N GLU A 146 -0.94 -14.20 -6.58
CA GLU A 146 0.22 -15.06 -6.32
C GLU A 146 0.61 -15.02 -4.83
N ASP A 147 0.64 -13.84 -4.23
CA ASP A 147 0.88 -13.67 -2.80
C ASP A 147 -0.20 -14.36 -1.98
N TYR A 148 -1.48 -14.21 -2.35
CA TYR A 148 -2.55 -14.97 -1.72
C TYR A 148 -2.27 -16.48 -1.76
N ALA A 149 -1.90 -17.02 -2.91
CA ALA A 149 -1.59 -18.43 -3.07
C ALA A 149 -0.38 -18.88 -2.24
N ALA A 150 0.59 -17.99 -2.02
CA ALA A 150 1.79 -18.29 -1.23
C ALA A 150 1.49 -18.34 0.28
N TYR A 151 0.61 -17.47 0.77
CA TYR A 151 0.40 -17.26 2.20
C TYR A 151 -0.91 -17.85 2.75
N PHE A 152 -1.90 -18.16 1.92
CA PHE A 152 -3.21 -18.66 2.34
C PHE A 152 -3.46 -20.08 1.81
N ASP A 153 -4.07 -20.92 2.65
CA ASP A 153 -4.43 -22.28 2.30
C ASP A 153 -5.79 -22.29 1.60
N HIS A 154 -5.75 -22.46 0.28
CA HIS A 154 -6.95 -22.54 -0.56
C HIS A 154 -6.91 -23.86 -1.34
N PRO A 155 -7.58 -24.90 -0.84
CA PRO A 155 -7.65 -26.19 -1.53
C PRO A 155 -8.18 -26.05 -2.96
N GLY A 156 -7.47 -26.63 -3.92
CA GLY A 156 -7.86 -26.56 -5.33
C GLY A 156 -7.51 -25.25 -6.05
N TRP A 157 -6.74 -24.35 -5.41
CA TRP A 157 -6.28 -23.13 -6.07
C TRP A 157 -5.43 -23.44 -7.31
N SER A 158 -5.73 -22.78 -8.40
CA SER A 158 -4.88 -22.73 -9.59
C SER A 158 -4.37 -21.31 -9.80
N SER A 159 -3.08 -21.15 -10.06
CA SER A 159 -2.49 -19.83 -10.36
C SER A 159 -3.06 -19.23 -11.64
N VAL A 160 -3.04 -17.93 -11.72
CA VAL A 160 -3.31 -17.18 -12.95
C VAL A 160 -2.21 -17.56 -13.95
N LYS A 161 -2.57 -17.90 -15.18
CA LYS A 161 -1.63 -18.34 -16.23
C LYS A 161 -1.72 -17.41 -17.42
#